data_0362db032a905e87ad08657cdde7f607
#
_entry.id   0362db032a905e87ad08657cdde7f607
#
_cell.length_a   1.000
_cell.length_b   1.000
_cell.length_c   1.000
_cell.angle_alpha   90.00
_cell.angle_beta   90.00
_cell.angle_gamma   90.00
#
_symmetry.space_group_name_H-M   'P 1'
#
loop_
_entity.id
_entity.type
_entity.pdbx_description
1 polymer ?
#
loop_
_entity_poly.entity_id
_entity_poly.type
_entity_poly.pdbx_seq_one_letter_code
_entity_poly.pdbx_strand_id
1 'polypeptide(L)'
;MAVVIDLSGKVAAVAAASQGIGRAVAEALARAGATVSICARSPERLEQARRHIYEVTGRDVHAFVADVTREEDVQAWVQEVVQRWGTVHIAVANAGGPPAGTFQELTLDQWDETYRLTLRSIVHIARAVLPLMQAQRWGRLIAIESVSVRYPLDRLMLSNSLRLAAVGFLKTLAREVAPANVLVNVVAPGYTRTERLVELAVQAARQRGTTPEAILDGWAQATPLRRLAEPVEIANAVLFLASDLASYVTGQVLVVDGGLAPAV
;
A
#
# COMPACT_ATOMS: atom_id res chain seq x y z
N MET A 1 1.12 -0.95 31.51
CA MET A 1 0.16 -1.67 30.65
C MET A 1 0.71 -1.71 29.25
N ALA A 2 0.72 -2.86 28.60
CA ALA A 2 1.10 -2.95 27.19
C ALA A 2 0.03 -2.26 26.32
N VAL A 3 0.45 -1.44 25.37
CA VAL A 3 -0.47 -0.84 24.39
C VAL A 3 -0.80 -1.92 23.37
N VAL A 4 -2.05 -2.36 23.33
CA VAL A 4 -2.55 -3.33 22.36
C VAL A 4 -3.43 -2.59 21.35
N ILE A 5 -3.15 -2.78 20.06
CA ILE A 5 -4.02 -2.32 18.99
C ILE A 5 -5.14 -3.36 18.81
N ASP A 6 -6.37 -2.93 19.08
CA ASP A 6 -7.58 -3.72 18.85
C ASP A 6 -8.44 -3.06 17.77
N LEU A 7 -8.69 -3.82 16.67
CA LEU A 7 -9.52 -3.42 15.55
C LEU A 7 -10.80 -4.27 15.47
N SER A 8 -11.21 -4.91 16.57
CA SER A 8 -12.47 -5.65 16.64
C SER A 8 -13.65 -4.77 16.23
N GLY A 9 -14.54 -5.31 15.41
CA GLY A 9 -15.68 -4.56 14.86
C GLY A 9 -15.34 -3.60 13.70
N LYS A 10 -14.08 -3.50 13.30
CA LYS A 10 -13.67 -2.73 12.11
C LYS A 10 -13.63 -3.62 10.87
N VAL A 11 -14.11 -3.09 9.75
CA VAL A 11 -14.04 -3.70 8.43
C VAL A 11 -12.93 -3.03 7.64
N ALA A 12 -11.97 -3.80 7.15
CA ALA A 12 -10.81 -3.34 6.42
C ALA A 12 -10.81 -3.88 4.98
N ALA A 13 -10.57 -3.01 4.01
CA ALA A 13 -10.39 -3.34 2.60
C ALA A 13 -8.93 -3.09 2.19
N VAL A 14 -8.20 -4.12 1.75
CA VAL A 14 -6.78 -4.03 1.40
C VAL A 14 -6.58 -4.38 -0.08
N ALA A 15 -6.14 -3.41 -0.86
CA ALA A 15 -5.89 -3.57 -2.28
C ALA A 15 -4.53 -4.21 -2.58
N ALA A 16 -4.42 -4.92 -3.72
CA ALA A 16 -3.21 -5.60 -4.20
C ALA A 16 -2.54 -6.46 -3.10
N ALA A 17 -3.35 -7.27 -2.39
CA ALA A 17 -2.94 -7.99 -1.19
C ALA A 17 -2.65 -9.49 -1.42
N SER A 18 -2.39 -9.91 -2.66
CA SER A 18 -2.03 -11.31 -2.96
C SER A 18 -0.59 -11.67 -2.55
N GLN A 19 0.26 -10.70 -2.27
CA GLN A 19 1.67 -10.92 -1.91
C GLN A 19 2.31 -9.68 -1.27
N GLY A 20 3.55 -9.79 -0.81
CA GLY A 20 4.39 -8.68 -0.36
C GLY A 20 3.75 -7.83 0.74
N ILE A 21 3.88 -6.51 0.64
CA ILE A 21 3.41 -5.56 1.67
C ILE A 21 1.89 -5.65 1.85
N GLY A 22 1.11 -5.73 0.76
CA GLY A 22 -0.35 -5.79 0.85
C GLY A 22 -0.85 -7.01 1.64
N ARG A 23 -0.26 -8.19 1.42
CA ARG A 23 -0.58 -9.39 2.19
C ARG A 23 -0.18 -9.22 3.66
N ALA A 24 1.02 -8.73 3.94
CA ALA A 24 1.48 -8.52 5.32
C ALA A 24 0.58 -7.50 6.07
N VAL A 25 0.06 -6.48 5.39
CA VAL A 25 -0.92 -5.54 5.95
C VAL A 25 -2.23 -6.25 6.28
N ALA A 26 -2.75 -7.08 5.38
CA ALA A 26 -3.97 -7.84 5.62
C ALA A 26 -3.81 -8.80 6.82
N GLU A 27 -2.65 -9.47 6.94
CA GLU A 27 -2.30 -10.29 8.10
C GLU A 27 -2.29 -9.49 9.41
N ALA A 28 -1.64 -8.32 9.41
CA ALA A 28 -1.55 -7.48 10.61
C ALA A 28 -2.92 -6.98 11.07
N LEU A 29 -3.76 -6.52 10.14
CA LEU A 29 -5.12 -6.07 10.42
C LEU A 29 -6.02 -7.22 10.93
N ALA A 30 -5.91 -8.41 10.32
CA ALA A 30 -6.63 -9.61 10.77
C ALA A 30 -6.20 -10.05 12.18
N ARG A 31 -4.90 -10.05 12.49
CA ARG A 31 -4.38 -10.32 13.86
C ARG A 31 -4.90 -9.33 14.87
N ALA A 32 -5.06 -8.07 14.50
CA ALA A 32 -5.61 -7.03 15.37
C ALA A 32 -7.14 -7.10 15.51
N GLY A 33 -7.80 -8.12 14.95
CA GLY A 33 -9.23 -8.35 15.13
C GLY A 33 -10.13 -7.76 14.05
N ALA A 34 -9.59 -7.07 13.03
CA ALA A 34 -10.41 -6.54 11.94
C ALA A 34 -11.00 -7.67 11.08
N THR A 35 -12.20 -7.42 10.55
CA THR A 35 -12.76 -8.18 9.44
C THR A 35 -12.12 -7.67 8.14
N VAL A 36 -11.40 -8.54 7.42
CA VAL A 36 -10.56 -8.11 6.29
C VAL A 36 -11.10 -8.64 4.97
N SER A 37 -11.19 -7.74 3.98
CA SER A 37 -11.35 -8.08 2.57
C SER A 37 -10.09 -7.71 1.80
N ILE A 38 -9.60 -8.63 0.98
CA ILE A 38 -8.45 -8.43 0.12
C ILE A 38 -8.85 -8.48 -1.35
N CYS A 39 -8.19 -7.68 -2.20
CA CYS A 39 -8.35 -7.82 -3.64
C CYS A 39 -7.01 -7.90 -4.39
N ALA A 40 -7.02 -8.60 -5.51
CA ALA A 40 -5.93 -8.67 -6.48
C ALA A 40 -6.45 -9.19 -7.83
N ARG A 41 -5.61 -9.10 -8.89
CA ARG A 41 -5.98 -9.50 -10.25
C ARG A 41 -5.93 -11.00 -10.50
N SER A 42 -4.99 -11.74 -9.87
CA SER A 42 -4.85 -13.20 -10.05
C SER A 42 -5.69 -13.95 -9.02
N PRO A 43 -6.70 -14.72 -9.46
CA PRO A 43 -7.52 -15.54 -8.56
C PRO A 43 -6.67 -16.55 -7.77
N GLU A 44 -5.69 -17.18 -8.43
CA GLU A 44 -4.87 -18.23 -7.83
C GLU A 44 -3.98 -17.67 -6.71
N ARG A 45 -3.28 -16.55 -6.98
CA ARG A 45 -2.43 -15.90 -5.97
C ARG A 45 -3.25 -15.32 -4.83
N LEU A 46 -4.45 -14.83 -5.14
CA LEU A 46 -5.35 -14.27 -4.14
C LEU A 46 -5.86 -15.35 -3.19
N GLU A 47 -6.23 -16.53 -3.71
CA GLU A 47 -6.63 -17.66 -2.89
C GLU A 47 -5.46 -18.22 -2.07
N GLN A 48 -4.24 -18.25 -2.62
CA GLN A 48 -3.05 -18.61 -1.86
C GLN A 48 -2.82 -17.63 -0.69
N ALA A 49 -2.98 -16.33 -0.94
CA ALA A 49 -2.88 -15.32 0.11
C ALA A 49 -3.93 -15.50 1.21
N ARG A 50 -5.19 -15.77 0.84
CA ARG A 50 -6.28 -16.04 1.79
C ARG A 50 -5.95 -17.23 2.70
N ARG A 51 -5.51 -18.34 2.11
CA ARG A 51 -5.10 -19.53 2.88
C ARG A 51 -3.93 -19.24 3.81
N HIS A 52 -2.90 -18.58 3.30
CA HIS A 52 -1.74 -18.21 4.11
C HIS A 52 -2.14 -17.32 5.29
N ILE A 53 -2.99 -16.30 5.07
CA ILE A 53 -3.48 -15.44 6.15
C ILE A 53 -4.23 -16.27 7.21
N TYR A 54 -5.09 -17.19 6.78
CA TYR A 54 -5.78 -18.08 7.70
C TYR A 54 -4.80 -18.94 8.52
N GLU A 55 -3.82 -19.57 7.88
CA GLU A 55 -2.79 -20.39 8.53
C GLU A 55 -2.01 -19.64 9.61
N VAL A 56 -1.64 -18.39 9.34
CA VAL A 56 -0.78 -17.61 10.25
C VAL A 56 -1.57 -16.79 11.28
N THR A 57 -2.86 -16.53 11.06
CA THR A 57 -3.67 -15.68 11.95
C THR A 57 -4.83 -16.39 12.62
N GLY A 58 -5.25 -17.55 12.09
CA GLY A 58 -6.50 -18.23 12.45
C GLY A 58 -7.77 -17.48 12.02
N ARG A 59 -7.64 -16.40 11.21
CA ARG A 59 -8.74 -15.56 10.75
C ARG A 59 -8.97 -15.72 9.26
N ASP A 60 -10.18 -16.03 8.86
CA ASP A 60 -10.53 -16.04 7.43
C ASP A 60 -10.71 -14.62 6.93
N VAL A 61 -10.26 -14.38 5.69
CA VAL A 61 -10.39 -13.10 5.00
C VAL A 61 -11.17 -13.29 3.71
N HIS A 62 -11.99 -12.32 3.35
CA HIS A 62 -12.71 -12.31 2.09
C HIS A 62 -11.75 -11.96 0.94
N ALA A 63 -11.80 -12.75 -0.13
CA ALA A 63 -10.98 -12.57 -1.33
C ALA A 63 -11.87 -12.19 -2.53
N PHE A 64 -11.55 -11.09 -3.19
CA PHE A 64 -12.30 -10.58 -4.34
C PHE A 64 -11.34 -10.29 -5.52
N VAL A 65 -11.62 -10.84 -6.69
CA VAL A 65 -10.79 -10.57 -7.88
C VAL A 65 -11.14 -9.21 -8.46
N ALA A 66 -10.18 -8.29 -8.45
CA ALA A 66 -10.35 -6.93 -8.97
C ALA A 66 -9.04 -6.36 -9.50
N ASP A 67 -9.12 -5.57 -10.58
CA ASP A 67 -8.07 -4.68 -11.03
C ASP A 67 -8.36 -3.26 -10.55
N VAL A 68 -7.54 -2.75 -9.64
CA VAL A 68 -7.73 -1.41 -9.05
C VAL A 68 -7.58 -0.27 -10.07
N THR A 69 -7.04 -0.54 -11.26
CA THR A 69 -7.00 0.44 -12.37
C THR A 69 -8.34 0.63 -13.05
N ARG A 70 -9.32 -0.23 -12.78
CA ARG A 70 -10.68 -0.21 -13.31
C ARG A 70 -11.65 0.22 -12.22
N GLU A 71 -12.36 1.32 -12.47
CA GLU A 71 -13.28 1.89 -11.48
C GLU A 71 -14.43 0.91 -11.14
N GLU A 72 -14.95 0.24 -12.16
CA GLU A 72 -16.03 -0.74 -12.02
C GLU A 72 -15.64 -1.92 -11.12
N ASP A 73 -14.41 -2.42 -11.21
CA ASP A 73 -13.93 -3.51 -10.37
C ASP A 73 -13.81 -3.07 -8.90
N VAL A 74 -13.32 -1.86 -8.65
CA VAL A 74 -13.21 -1.29 -7.30
C VAL A 74 -14.60 -1.06 -6.70
N GLN A 75 -15.54 -0.54 -7.49
CA GLN A 75 -16.94 -0.35 -7.05
C GLN A 75 -17.59 -1.68 -6.70
N ALA A 76 -17.46 -2.71 -7.56
CA ALA A 76 -18.00 -4.04 -7.32
C ALA A 76 -17.41 -4.66 -6.05
N TRP A 77 -16.09 -4.55 -5.84
CA TRP A 77 -15.42 -5.03 -4.63
C TRP A 77 -15.96 -4.36 -3.37
N VAL A 78 -16.03 -3.03 -3.35
CA VAL A 78 -16.51 -2.29 -2.18
C VAL A 78 -18.00 -2.56 -1.93
N GLN A 79 -18.82 -2.69 -2.97
CA GLN A 79 -20.23 -3.08 -2.84
C GLN A 79 -20.38 -4.46 -2.20
N GLU A 80 -19.58 -5.45 -2.61
CA GLU A 80 -19.58 -6.79 -2.00
C GLU A 80 -19.19 -6.72 -0.50
N VAL A 81 -18.20 -5.88 -0.14
CA VAL A 81 -17.82 -5.66 1.26
C VAL A 81 -18.98 -5.05 2.06
N VAL A 82 -19.67 -4.07 1.49
CA VAL A 82 -20.84 -3.42 2.13
C VAL A 82 -22.01 -4.38 2.27
N GLN A 83 -22.30 -5.21 1.27
CA GLN A 83 -23.36 -6.24 1.35
C GLN A 83 -23.12 -7.23 2.48
N ARG A 84 -21.84 -7.58 2.73
CA ARG A 84 -21.46 -8.55 3.78
C ARG A 84 -21.41 -7.95 5.19
N TRP A 85 -20.93 -6.73 5.32
CA TRP A 85 -20.59 -6.16 6.65
C TRP A 85 -21.09 -4.73 6.88
N GLY A 86 -21.88 -4.20 5.96
CA GLY A 86 -22.57 -2.92 6.11
C GLY A 86 -21.72 -1.69 5.79
N THR A 87 -20.40 -1.77 5.86
CA THR A 87 -19.52 -0.60 5.68
C THR A 87 -18.05 -0.96 5.43
N VAL A 88 -17.22 0.06 5.17
CA VAL A 88 -15.75 0.00 5.20
C VAL A 88 -15.24 1.04 6.21
N HIS A 89 -14.47 0.60 7.18
CA HIS A 89 -13.83 1.48 8.18
C HIS A 89 -12.40 1.87 7.78
N ILE A 90 -11.64 0.90 7.29
CA ILE A 90 -10.23 1.05 6.93
C ILE A 90 -10.06 0.66 5.47
N ALA A 91 -9.44 1.53 4.68
CA ALA A 91 -9.07 1.21 3.30
C ALA A 91 -7.56 1.40 3.12
N VAL A 92 -6.90 0.36 2.60
CA VAL A 92 -5.48 0.42 2.28
C VAL A 92 -5.33 0.41 0.75
N ALA A 93 -5.04 1.59 0.21
CA ALA A 93 -4.79 1.78 -1.21
C ALA A 93 -3.34 1.38 -1.51
N ASN A 94 -3.19 0.24 -2.15
CA ASN A 94 -1.92 -0.33 -2.56
C ASN A 94 -2.02 -0.82 -4.01
N ALA A 95 -0.92 -0.76 -4.72
CA ALA A 95 -0.83 -1.23 -6.10
C ALA A 95 0.58 -1.75 -6.40
N GLY A 96 0.75 -2.41 -7.53
CA GLY A 96 2.06 -2.79 -8.03
C GLY A 96 2.95 -1.58 -8.34
N GLY A 97 4.22 -1.84 -8.63
CA GLY A 97 5.14 -0.79 -9.03
C GLY A 97 5.22 -0.63 -10.55
N PRO A 98 5.48 0.59 -11.06
CA PRO A 98 5.69 0.83 -12.49
C PRO A 98 7.03 0.28 -12.97
N PRO A 99 7.24 0.14 -14.29
CA PRO A 99 8.54 -0.24 -14.84
C PRO A 99 9.64 0.74 -14.44
N ALA A 100 10.86 0.22 -14.26
CA ALA A 100 12.05 1.03 -14.05
C ALA A 100 12.56 1.55 -15.41
N GLY A 101 13.07 2.78 -15.41
CA GLY A 101 13.66 3.39 -16.60
C GLY A 101 14.05 4.84 -16.36
N THR A 102 14.88 5.37 -17.26
CA THR A 102 15.19 6.79 -17.40
C THR A 102 14.13 7.48 -18.27
N PHE A 103 14.13 8.81 -18.31
CA PHE A 103 13.20 9.58 -19.14
C PHE A 103 13.21 9.13 -20.62
N GLN A 104 14.39 8.87 -21.18
CA GLN A 104 14.55 8.50 -22.59
C GLN A 104 14.13 7.07 -22.92
N GLU A 105 14.12 6.17 -21.92
CA GLU A 105 13.76 4.76 -22.08
C GLU A 105 12.25 4.52 -21.96
N LEU A 106 11.52 5.45 -21.36
CA LEU A 106 10.13 5.26 -21.02
C LEU A 106 9.20 5.84 -22.09
N THR A 107 8.22 5.05 -22.51
CA THR A 107 7.21 5.45 -23.50
C THR A 107 6.05 6.21 -22.88
N LEU A 108 5.31 6.99 -23.69
CA LEU A 108 4.10 7.68 -23.22
C LEU A 108 3.04 6.70 -22.68
N ASP A 109 2.89 5.54 -23.32
CA ASP A 109 1.96 4.49 -22.84
C ASP A 109 2.31 4.02 -21.42
N GLN A 110 3.61 3.87 -21.11
CA GLN A 110 4.06 3.52 -19.76
C GLN A 110 3.76 4.63 -18.73
N TRP A 111 3.79 5.90 -19.14
CA TRP A 111 3.33 7.03 -18.31
C TRP A 111 1.84 6.91 -18.02
N ASP A 112 1.02 6.67 -19.04
CA ASP A 112 -0.44 6.53 -18.90
C ASP A 112 -0.81 5.31 -18.04
N GLU A 113 -0.18 4.17 -18.27
CA GLU A 113 -0.38 2.98 -17.45
C GLU A 113 0.01 3.22 -15.98
N THR A 114 1.14 3.90 -15.75
CA THR A 114 1.58 4.22 -14.40
C THR A 114 0.64 5.22 -13.72
N TYR A 115 0.15 6.22 -14.43
CA TYR A 115 -0.89 7.12 -13.92
C TYR A 115 -2.13 6.35 -13.46
N ARG A 116 -2.63 5.41 -14.29
CA ARG A 116 -3.76 4.56 -13.90
C ARG A 116 -3.46 3.70 -12.69
N LEU A 117 -2.24 3.15 -12.62
CA LEU A 117 -1.83 2.22 -11.56
C LEU A 117 -1.59 2.92 -10.23
N THR A 118 -0.89 4.07 -10.19
CA THR A 118 -0.38 4.65 -8.95
C THR A 118 -1.18 5.83 -8.42
N LEU A 119 -1.88 6.58 -9.29
CA LEU A 119 -2.69 7.71 -8.87
C LEU A 119 -4.18 7.42 -9.03
N ARG A 120 -4.62 7.06 -10.25
CA ARG A 120 -6.04 6.88 -10.53
C ARG A 120 -6.67 5.75 -9.72
N SER A 121 -5.93 4.66 -9.48
CA SER A 121 -6.38 3.56 -8.60
C SER A 121 -6.71 4.03 -7.18
N ILE A 122 -5.91 4.94 -6.62
CA ILE A 122 -6.16 5.53 -5.30
C ILE A 122 -7.43 6.39 -5.34
N VAL A 123 -7.63 7.15 -6.42
CA VAL A 123 -8.86 7.94 -6.62
C VAL A 123 -10.09 7.04 -6.69
N HIS A 124 -10.03 5.89 -7.40
CA HIS A 124 -11.14 4.93 -7.46
C HIS A 124 -11.48 4.41 -6.06
N ILE A 125 -10.47 3.97 -5.30
CA ILE A 125 -10.66 3.48 -3.92
C ILE A 125 -11.25 4.59 -3.04
N ALA A 126 -10.70 5.79 -3.07
CA ALA A 126 -11.18 6.91 -2.29
C ALA A 126 -12.67 7.22 -2.60
N ARG A 127 -13.04 7.30 -3.88
CA ARG A 127 -14.43 7.53 -4.31
C ARG A 127 -15.40 6.46 -3.81
N ALA A 128 -14.97 5.21 -3.76
CA ALA A 128 -15.81 4.10 -3.32
C ALA A 128 -16.00 4.05 -1.80
N VAL A 129 -14.97 4.42 -1.00
CA VAL A 129 -15.02 4.23 0.47
C VAL A 129 -15.35 5.51 1.25
N LEU A 130 -15.01 6.70 0.73
CA LEU A 130 -15.19 7.94 1.49
C LEU A 130 -16.65 8.26 1.85
N PRO A 131 -17.65 8.04 0.99
CA PRO A 131 -19.06 8.26 1.37
C PRO A 131 -19.46 7.44 2.60
N LEU A 132 -18.99 6.20 2.70
CA LEU A 132 -19.25 5.30 3.83
C LEU A 132 -18.56 5.80 5.10
N MET A 133 -17.27 6.16 4.99
CA MET A 133 -16.48 6.68 6.11
C MET A 133 -17.02 8.00 6.65
N GLN A 134 -17.46 8.90 5.77
CA GLN A 134 -18.04 10.19 6.16
C GLN A 134 -19.42 10.01 6.84
N ALA A 135 -20.28 9.12 6.31
CA ALA A 135 -21.59 8.83 6.89
C ALA A 135 -21.50 8.29 8.31
N GLN A 136 -20.53 7.41 8.60
CA GLN A 136 -20.29 6.85 9.93
C GLN A 136 -19.38 7.72 10.82
N ARG A 137 -18.88 8.87 10.30
CA ARG A 137 -17.96 9.79 10.98
C ARG A 137 -16.73 9.11 11.59
N TRP A 138 -16.22 8.12 10.89
CA TRP A 138 -14.99 7.41 11.22
C TRP A 138 -14.42 6.75 9.97
N GLY A 139 -13.17 6.95 9.69
CA GLY A 139 -12.50 6.30 8.56
C GLY A 139 -10.98 6.43 8.62
N ARG A 140 -10.30 5.46 8.02
CA ARG A 140 -8.84 5.45 7.84
C ARG A 140 -8.54 5.06 6.39
N LEU A 141 -8.10 6.01 5.60
CA LEU A 141 -7.59 5.79 4.24
C LEU A 141 -6.08 5.89 4.27
N ILE A 142 -5.39 4.80 3.98
CA ILE A 142 -3.92 4.71 4.03
C ILE A 142 -3.43 4.26 2.66
N ALA A 143 -2.57 5.07 2.02
CA ALA A 143 -1.93 4.71 0.77
C ALA A 143 -0.51 4.19 1.02
N ILE A 144 -0.12 3.12 0.31
CA ILE A 144 1.25 2.61 0.31
C ILE A 144 1.94 3.14 -0.95
N GLU A 145 2.87 4.06 -0.73
CA GLU A 145 3.59 4.71 -1.80
C GLU A 145 5.05 4.21 -1.89
N SER A 146 6.02 5.07 -1.76
CA SER A 146 7.44 4.74 -1.80
C SER A 146 8.25 5.86 -1.17
N VAL A 147 9.40 5.55 -0.62
CA VAL A 147 10.40 6.55 -0.20
C VAL A 147 10.74 7.54 -1.34
N SER A 148 10.51 7.15 -2.59
CA SER A 148 10.73 8.00 -3.77
C SER A 148 9.90 9.29 -3.78
N VAL A 149 8.88 9.42 -2.93
CA VAL A 149 8.13 10.68 -2.72
C VAL A 149 8.91 11.70 -1.89
N ARG A 150 9.99 11.29 -1.23
CA ARG A 150 10.88 12.15 -0.44
C ARG A 150 12.26 12.31 -1.07
N TYR A 151 12.74 11.26 -1.70
CA TYR A 151 14.08 11.20 -2.28
C TYR A 151 14.01 10.44 -3.61
N PRO A 152 14.32 11.08 -4.76
CA PRO A 152 14.29 10.42 -6.06
C PRO A 152 15.26 9.25 -6.10
N LEU A 153 14.76 8.09 -6.49
CA LEU A 153 15.57 6.90 -6.70
C LEU A 153 15.97 6.78 -8.16
N ASP A 154 17.21 6.38 -8.40
CA ASP A 154 17.77 6.22 -9.74
C ASP A 154 16.91 5.24 -10.56
N ARG A 155 16.69 5.60 -11.83
CA ARG A 155 15.93 4.82 -12.81
C ARG A 155 14.48 4.51 -12.42
N LEU A 156 13.91 5.21 -11.45
CA LEU A 156 12.51 5.09 -11.06
C LEU A 156 11.70 6.35 -11.44
N MET A 157 11.95 6.91 -12.64
CA MET A 157 11.33 8.15 -13.12
C MET A 157 9.81 8.18 -12.92
N LEU A 158 9.10 7.14 -13.37
CA LEU A 158 7.64 7.05 -13.25
C LEU A 158 7.18 7.02 -11.79
N SER A 159 7.86 6.23 -10.95
CA SER A 159 7.57 6.15 -9.51
C SER A 159 7.82 7.48 -8.81
N ASN A 160 8.98 8.10 -9.04
CA ASN A 160 9.35 9.38 -8.45
C ASN A 160 8.32 10.48 -8.75
N SER A 161 7.80 10.51 -10.00
CA SER A 161 6.87 11.53 -10.47
C SER A 161 5.43 11.26 -10.01
N LEU A 162 4.88 10.08 -10.32
CA LEU A 162 3.44 9.84 -10.18
C LEU A 162 3.03 9.49 -8.75
N ARG A 163 3.92 8.89 -7.95
CA ARG A 163 3.65 8.70 -6.52
C ARG A 163 3.69 10.02 -5.73
N LEU A 164 4.53 10.98 -6.16
CA LEU A 164 4.50 12.31 -5.56
C LEU A 164 3.20 13.06 -5.90
N ALA A 165 2.67 12.87 -7.12
CA ALA A 165 1.36 13.39 -7.49
C ALA A 165 0.24 12.79 -6.61
N ALA A 166 0.30 11.48 -6.31
CA ALA A 166 -0.63 10.82 -5.40
C ALA A 166 -0.57 11.40 -3.98
N VAL A 167 0.63 11.72 -3.47
CA VAL A 167 0.80 12.41 -2.17
C VAL A 167 0.11 13.77 -2.17
N GLY A 168 0.25 14.56 -3.25
CA GLY A 168 -0.45 15.85 -3.40
C GLY A 168 -1.96 15.69 -3.31
N PHE A 169 -2.53 14.73 -4.04
CA PHE A 169 -3.95 14.38 -3.98
C PHE A 169 -4.39 14.00 -2.56
N LEU A 170 -3.70 13.05 -1.93
CA LEU A 170 -4.04 12.53 -0.60
C LEU A 170 -3.94 13.60 0.48
N LYS A 171 -2.96 14.50 0.39
CA LYS A 171 -2.81 15.61 1.32
C LYS A 171 -3.93 16.65 1.22
N THR A 172 -4.40 16.92 0.01
CA THR A 172 -5.57 17.78 -0.23
C THR A 172 -6.83 17.12 0.31
N LEU A 173 -7.04 15.85 -0.03
CA LEU A 173 -8.17 15.06 0.42
C LEU A 173 -8.26 14.96 1.95
N ALA A 174 -7.12 14.79 2.64
CA ALA A 174 -7.07 14.74 4.09
C ALA A 174 -7.70 15.96 4.75
N ARG A 175 -7.51 17.16 4.17
CA ARG A 175 -8.11 18.40 4.69
C ARG A 175 -9.62 18.47 4.47
N GLU A 176 -10.09 17.95 3.33
CA GLU A 176 -11.51 17.97 2.96
C GLU A 176 -12.35 17.05 3.84
N VAL A 177 -11.80 15.88 4.21
CA VAL A 177 -12.56 14.84 4.93
C VAL A 177 -12.32 14.80 6.44
N ALA A 178 -11.33 15.53 6.95
CA ALA A 178 -11.01 15.60 8.36
C ALA A 178 -12.19 16.01 9.27
N PRO A 179 -13.08 16.97 8.89
CA PRO A 179 -14.25 17.32 9.70
C PRO A 179 -15.21 16.16 9.95
N ALA A 180 -15.18 15.11 9.12
CA ALA A 180 -15.95 13.88 9.30
C ALA A 180 -15.17 12.80 10.08
N ASN A 181 -14.04 13.14 10.73
CA ASN A 181 -13.17 12.19 11.44
C ASN A 181 -12.63 11.06 10.52
N VAL A 182 -12.41 11.39 9.24
CA VAL A 182 -11.75 10.50 8.28
C VAL A 182 -10.31 10.95 8.15
N LEU A 183 -9.38 10.06 8.50
CA LEU A 183 -7.94 10.34 8.46
C LEU A 183 -7.33 9.71 7.22
N VAL A 184 -6.55 10.50 6.48
CA VAL A 184 -5.91 10.09 5.23
C VAL A 184 -4.40 10.25 5.38
N ASN A 185 -3.66 9.14 5.27
CA ASN A 185 -2.22 9.13 5.44
C ASN A 185 -1.52 8.27 4.38
N VAL A 186 -0.24 8.44 4.27
CA VAL A 186 0.65 7.71 3.37
C VAL A 186 1.71 6.99 4.19
N VAL A 187 1.98 5.73 3.86
CA VAL A 187 3.19 5.01 4.26
C VAL A 187 4.11 4.97 3.06
N ALA A 188 5.37 5.35 3.24
CA ALA A 188 6.38 5.42 2.18
C ALA A 188 7.54 4.45 2.51
N PRO A 189 7.47 3.19 2.03
CA PRO A 189 8.51 2.19 2.27
C PRO A 189 9.81 2.50 1.54
N GLY A 190 10.94 2.17 2.17
CA GLY A 190 12.23 1.97 1.53
C GLY A 190 12.34 0.60 0.86
N TYR A 191 13.58 0.12 0.69
CA TYR A 191 13.84 -1.20 0.13
C TYR A 191 13.28 -2.30 1.03
N THR A 192 12.17 -2.91 0.61
CA THR A 192 11.44 -3.94 1.35
C THR A 192 11.51 -5.26 0.59
N ARG A 193 11.82 -6.36 1.26
CA ARG A 193 11.97 -7.71 0.71
C ARG A 193 10.62 -8.23 0.21
N THR A 194 10.36 -8.02 -1.08
CA THR A 194 9.15 -8.41 -1.79
C THR A 194 9.52 -8.97 -3.15
N GLU A 195 8.60 -9.69 -3.78
CA GLU A 195 8.75 -10.17 -5.16
C GLU A 195 9.07 -9.01 -6.11
N ARG A 196 8.44 -7.84 -5.88
CA ARG A 196 8.70 -6.64 -6.67
C ARG A 196 10.15 -6.15 -6.54
N LEU A 197 10.73 -6.18 -5.35
CA LEU A 197 12.13 -5.78 -5.16
C LEU A 197 13.08 -6.73 -5.88
N VAL A 198 12.78 -8.03 -5.86
CA VAL A 198 13.55 -9.06 -6.60
C VAL A 198 13.47 -8.82 -8.11
N GLU A 199 12.28 -8.53 -8.66
CA GLU A 199 12.13 -8.18 -10.09
C GLU A 199 12.99 -6.98 -10.48
N LEU A 200 13.00 -5.92 -9.66
CA LEU A 200 13.85 -4.75 -9.87
C LEU A 200 15.35 -5.10 -9.79
N ALA A 201 15.73 -5.97 -8.86
CA ALA A 201 17.11 -6.42 -8.73
C ALA A 201 17.56 -7.23 -9.95
N VAL A 202 16.70 -8.11 -10.50
CA VAL A 202 16.96 -8.85 -11.74
C VAL A 202 17.16 -7.90 -12.93
N GLN A 203 16.33 -6.87 -13.06
CA GLN A 203 16.47 -5.88 -14.13
C GLN A 203 17.78 -5.08 -13.98
N ALA A 204 18.09 -4.60 -12.77
CA ALA A 204 19.31 -3.86 -12.49
C ALA A 204 20.56 -4.71 -12.70
N ALA A 205 20.52 -5.98 -12.31
CA ALA A 205 21.63 -6.93 -12.51
C ALA A 205 21.98 -7.15 -13.99
N ARG A 206 20.95 -7.33 -14.83
CA ARG A 206 21.14 -7.45 -16.29
C ARG A 206 21.82 -6.22 -16.89
N GLN A 207 21.44 -5.03 -16.45
CA GLN A 207 22.00 -3.77 -16.95
C GLN A 207 23.44 -3.52 -16.48
N ARG A 208 23.77 -3.98 -15.26
CA ARG A 208 25.09 -3.76 -14.64
C ARG A 208 26.07 -4.92 -14.84
N GLY A 209 25.65 -6.01 -15.51
CA GLY A 209 26.49 -7.20 -15.70
C GLY A 209 26.86 -7.89 -14.38
N THR A 210 25.91 -7.95 -13.42
CA THR A 210 26.12 -8.54 -12.08
C THR A 210 24.97 -9.49 -11.72
N THR A 211 24.90 -9.96 -10.47
CA THR A 211 23.84 -10.84 -10.00
C THR A 211 22.74 -10.07 -9.24
N PRO A 212 21.49 -10.58 -9.22
CA PRO A 212 20.42 -9.98 -8.42
C PRO A 212 20.75 -9.89 -6.93
N GLU A 213 21.46 -10.88 -6.39
CA GLU A 213 21.91 -10.93 -4.99
C GLU A 213 22.85 -9.76 -4.69
N ALA A 214 23.84 -9.50 -5.56
CA ALA A 214 24.75 -8.38 -5.40
C ALA A 214 24.03 -7.02 -5.44
N ILE A 215 22.95 -6.90 -6.23
CA ILE A 215 22.11 -5.70 -6.24
C ILE A 215 21.35 -5.55 -4.93
N LEU A 216 20.71 -6.63 -4.42
CA LEU A 216 19.98 -6.62 -3.16
C LEU A 216 20.90 -6.30 -1.98
N ASP A 217 22.09 -6.88 -1.95
CA ASP A 217 23.11 -6.60 -0.94
C ASP A 217 23.57 -5.13 -1.02
N GLY A 218 23.77 -4.61 -2.23
CA GLY A 218 24.10 -3.20 -2.44
C GLY A 218 23.01 -2.26 -1.89
N TRP A 219 21.74 -2.56 -2.12
CA TRP A 219 20.63 -1.78 -1.56
C TRP A 219 20.53 -1.91 -0.03
N ALA A 220 20.78 -3.10 0.50
CA ALA A 220 20.87 -3.30 1.95
C ALA A 220 21.99 -2.46 2.56
N GLN A 221 23.19 -2.46 1.94
CA GLN A 221 24.35 -1.67 2.41
C GLN A 221 24.14 -0.15 2.24
N ALA A 222 23.39 0.30 1.25
CA ALA A 222 23.03 1.72 1.07
C ALA A 222 22.05 2.23 2.13
N THR A 223 21.27 1.34 2.74
CA THR A 223 20.36 1.68 3.84
C THR A 223 21.16 1.84 5.15
N PRO A 224 21.01 2.92 5.93
CA PRO A 224 21.73 3.09 7.20
C PRO A 224 21.58 1.91 8.18
N LEU A 225 20.40 1.26 8.23
CA LEU A 225 20.22 0.04 9.02
C LEU A 225 20.91 -1.22 8.44
N ARG A 226 21.61 -1.11 7.29
CA ARG A 226 22.37 -2.18 6.63
C ARG A 226 21.60 -3.45 6.34
N ARG A 227 20.31 -3.33 6.11
CA ARG A 227 19.43 -4.43 5.73
C ARG A 227 18.24 -3.92 4.92
N LEU A 228 17.58 -4.84 4.24
CA LEU A 228 16.25 -4.61 3.67
C LEU A 228 15.20 -4.68 4.78
N ALA A 229 14.10 -3.96 4.63
CA ALA A 229 12.94 -4.12 5.50
C ALA A 229 12.20 -5.43 5.17
N GLU A 230 11.56 -6.02 6.17
CA GLU A 230 10.58 -7.09 5.95
C GLU A 230 9.17 -6.48 5.76
N PRO A 231 8.27 -7.11 4.96
CA PRO A 231 6.93 -6.59 4.74
C PRO A 231 6.13 -6.30 6.00
N VAL A 232 6.34 -7.07 7.07
CA VAL A 232 5.70 -6.87 8.37
C VAL A 232 6.09 -5.54 9.03
N GLU A 233 7.29 -5.01 8.78
CA GLU A 233 7.72 -3.72 9.34
C GLU A 233 6.93 -2.57 8.73
N ILE A 234 6.58 -2.69 7.45
CA ILE A 234 5.69 -1.73 6.77
C ILE A 234 4.25 -1.90 7.24
N ALA A 235 3.81 -3.15 7.41
CA ALA A 235 2.47 -3.45 7.91
C ALA A 235 2.24 -2.89 9.31
N ASN A 236 3.25 -2.89 10.19
CA ASN A 236 3.16 -2.30 11.53
C ASN A 236 2.89 -0.78 11.48
N ALA A 237 3.50 -0.06 10.53
CA ALA A 237 3.22 1.37 10.33
C ALA A 237 1.78 1.60 9.84
N VAL A 238 1.29 0.75 8.93
CA VAL A 238 -0.11 0.79 8.48
C VAL A 238 -1.06 0.49 9.64
N LEU A 239 -0.75 -0.53 10.45
CA LEU A 239 -1.55 -0.91 11.61
C LEU A 239 -1.65 0.24 12.64
N PHE A 240 -0.54 0.94 12.91
CA PHE A 240 -0.54 2.15 13.74
C PHE A 240 -1.49 3.21 13.17
N LEU A 241 -1.36 3.56 11.88
CA LEU A 241 -2.20 4.58 11.23
C LEU A 241 -3.68 4.17 11.12
N ALA A 242 -3.97 2.88 11.10
CA ALA A 242 -5.33 2.33 11.09
C ALA A 242 -6.01 2.38 12.47
N SER A 243 -5.25 2.54 13.55
CA SER A 243 -5.72 2.47 14.93
C SER A 243 -6.09 3.85 15.50
N ASP A 244 -6.69 3.85 16.69
CA ASP A 244 -6.97 5.07 17.44
C ASP A 244 -5.71 5.70 18.07
N LEU A 245 -4.58 5.00 18.09
CA LEU A 245 -3.27 5.58 18.47
C LEU A 245 -2.85 6.71 17.52
N ALA A 246 -3.32 6.67 16.26
CA ALA A 246 -3.06 7.71 15.26
C ALA A 246 -4.23 8.71 15.12
N SER A 247 -5.13 8.83 16.12
CA SER A 247 -6.36 9.63 16.03
C SER A 247 -6.13 11.13 15.74
N TYR A 248 -4.92 11.64 15.92
CA TYR A 248 -4.54 13.03 15.59
C TYR A 248 -3.54 13.13 14.44
N VAL A 249 -3.40 12.07 13.64
CA VAL A 249 -2.46 11.99 12.50
C VAL A 249 -3.26 11.94 11.20
N THR A 250 -3.21 13.02 10.41
CA THR A 250 -3.81 13.06 9.07
C THR A 250 -2.98 13.91 8.12
N GLY A 251 -3.02 13.61 6.82
CA GLY A 251 -2.23 14.29 5.78
C GLY A 251 -0.73 14.04 5.88
N GLN A 252 -0.28 13.00 6.58
CA GLN A 252 1.14 12.74 6.78
C GLN A 252 1.67 11.68 5.81
N VAL A 253 2.97 11.81 5.52
CA VAL A 253 3.78 10.79 4.84
C VAL A 253 4.72 10.20 5.89
N LEU A 254 4.37 9.01 6.37
CA LEU A 254 5.21 8.23 7.29
C LEU A 254 6.23 7.43 6.47
N VAL A 255 7.48 7.86 6.51
CA VAL A 255 8.58 7.17 5.84
C VAL A 255 9.04 6.00 6.71
N VAL A 256 9.15 4.81 6.10
CA VAL A 256 9.61 3.56 6.75
C VAL A 256 10.69 2.96 5.86
N ASP A 257 11.92 3.48 5.97
CA ASP A 257 12.97 3.26 4.99
C ASP A 257 14.35 2.92 5.58
N GLY A 258 14.42 2.74 6.89
CA GLY A 258 15.69 2.44 7.57
C GLY A 258 16.73 3.57 7.49
N GLY A 259 16.27 4.81 7.24
CA GLY A 259 17.13 6.00 7.11
C GLY A 259 17.66 6.22 5.70
N LEU A 260 17.10 5.54 4.68
CA LEU A 260 17.59 5.62 3.29
C LEU A 260 17.48 7.03 2.71
N ALA A 261 16.36 7.74 2.93
CA ALA A 261 16.18 9.08 2.43
C ALA A 261 16.94 10.11 3.29
N PRO A 262 17.87 10.88 2.73
CA PRO A 262 18.59 11.91 3.49
C PRO A 262 17.77 13.19 3.72
N ALA A 263 16.53 13.23 3.21
CA ALA A 263 15.67 14.41 3.29
C ALA A 263 15.00 14.56 4.66
N VAL A 264 14.95 15.81 5.15
CA VAL A 264 14.23 16.20 6.38
C VAL A 264 12.78 16.53 6.06
#